data_8c55862f00b6e1d1eff5a80c1802985b
#
_entry.id   8c55862f00b6e1d1eff5a80c1802985b
#
_cell.length_a   1.000
_cell.length_b   1.000
_cell.length_c   1.000
_cell.angle_alpha   90.00
_cell.angle_beta   90.00
_cell.angle_gamma   90.00
#
_symmetry.space_group_name_H-M   'P 1'
#
loop_
_entity.id
_entity.type
_entity.pdbx_description
1 polymer ?
#
loop_
_entity_poly.entity_id
_entity_poly.type
_entity_poly.pdbx_seq_one_letter_code
_entity_poly.pdbx_strand_id
1 'polypeptide(L)'
;MSTLFFICLVLHVVLMVLFFLFIRRFLPQQQAQTETMFGLFVPFFGVFILLGLHFLCWGKDKKIMPDTHKLKGDAKVFSKNMRQDAEIIPLSDTLLVENPQQKRRFFTEAIKQNMLQNQRVLQQAVHDEDREVAYYAISMLTTKLEELETRLFDEEKQVREVQGEKAVKVLREYAANLREYIAQKFIDPMTRRQKELRYAEIQGMLIKAEPEEAEHYREKICQDIGLQNYAAAQETCALFVERFPEAEQPYLMYIRLYQAMHEPEKLQKKIEELKALPIKLTIEAIEIIRFWD
;
A
#
# COMPACT_ATOMS: atom_id res chain seq x y z
N MET A 1 59.92 2.42 -0.86
CA MET A 1 58.60 1.86 -1.22
C MET A 1 57.47 2.91 -1.30
N SER A 2 57.47 3.96 -0.46
CA SER A 2 56.40 4.99 -0.44
C SER A 2 56.31 5.88 -1.69
N THR A 3 57.44 6.27 -2.26
CA THR A 3 57.50 7.16 -3.46
C THR A 3 56.97 6.48 -4.73
N LEU A 4 57.24 5.21 -4.92
CA LEU A 4 56.72 4.42 -6.05
C LEU A 4 55.19 4.26 -5.94
N PHE A 5 54.66 4.04 -4.75
CA PHE A 5 53.21 3.94 -4.49
C PHE A 5 52.51 5.26 -4.79
N PHE A 6 53.07 6.40 -4.38
CA PHE A 6 52.53 7.72 -4.69
C PHE A 6 52.50 8.00 -6.18
N ILE A 7 53.58 7.66 -6.91
CA ILE A 7 53.67 7.85 -8.36
C ILE A 7 52.58 6.99 -9.06
N CYS A 8 52.38 5.74 -8.64
CA CYS A 8 51.37 4.88 -9.21
C CYS A 8 49.93 5.38 -8.90
N LEU A 9 49.68 5.95 -7.71
CA LEU A 9 48.40 6.52 -7.34
C LEU A 9 48.07 7.76 -8.20
N VAL A 10 49.02 8.65 -8.37
CA VAL A 10 48.88 9.85 -9.23
C VAL A 10 48.61 9.44 -10.67
N LEU A 11 49.35 8.45 -11.19
CA LEU A 11 49.15 7.92 -12.53
C LEU A 11 47.75 7.33 -12.71
N HIS A 12 47.25 6.60 -11.72
CA HIS A 12 45.91 6.04 -11.74
C HIS A 12 44.83 7.13 -11.81
N VAL A 13 44.92 8.18 -10.98
CA VAL A 13 43.97 9.31 -10.99
C VAL A 13 43.97 10.02 -12.35
N VAL A 14 45.17 10.29 -12.94
CA VAL A 14 45.29 10.90 -14.27
C VAL A 14 44.61 10.02 -15.33
N LEU A 15 44.81 8.71 -15.27
CA LEU A 15 44.22 7.75 -16.20
C LEU A 15 42.70 7.71 -16.08
N MET A 16 42.14 7.82 -14.85
CA MET A 16 40.71 7.90 -14.62
C MET A 16 40.08 9.19 -15.11
N VAL A 17 40.79 10.33 -15.01
CA VAL A 17 40.35 11.62 -15.60
C VAL A 17 40.28 11.54 -17.12
N LEU A 18 41.31 10.97 -17.76
CA LEU A 18 41.32 10.75 -19.21
C LEU A 18 40.21 9.80 -19.66
N PHE A 19 39.96 8.74 -18.90
CA PHE A 19 38.84 7.79 -19.12
C PHE A 19 37.47 8.50 -19.02
N PHE A 20 37.28 9.35 -18.02
CA PHE A 20 36.06 10.16 -17.87
C PHE A 20 35.82 11.07 -19.07
N LEU A 21 36.87 11.81 -19.51
CA LEU A 21 36.76 12.70 -20.66
C LEU A 21 36.47 11.96 -21.97
N PHE A 22 37.01 10.74 -22.12
CA PHE A 22 36.76 9.89 -23.27
C PHE A 22 35.32 9.34 -23.26
N ILE A 23 34.87 8.78 -22.12
CA ILE A 23 33.58 8.15 -22.02
C ILE A 23 32.41 9.15 -22.04
N ARG A 24 32.65 10.38 -21.55
CA ARG A 24 31.66 11.47 -21.60
C ARG A 24 31.24 11.83 -23.06
N ARG A 25 32.02 11.42 -24.04
CA ARG A 25 31.70 11.65 -25.47
C ARG A 25 30.65 10.62 -25.99
N PHE A 26 30.52 9.48 -25.32
CA PHE A 26 29.68 8.37 -25.77
C PHE A 26 28.48 8.09 -24.83
N LEU A 27 28.59 8.48 -23.56
CA LEU A 27 27.57 8.20 -22.52
C LEU A 27 27.04 9.50 -21.90
N PRO A 28 25.77 9.49 -21.43
CA PRO A 28 25.19 10.59 -20.67
C PRO A 28 25.98 10.85 -19.38
N GLN A 29 26.05 12.10 -18.96
CA GLN A 29 26.91 12.57 -17.86
C GLN A 29 26.77 11.77 -16.55
N GLN A 30 25.56 11.36 -16.19
CA GLN A 30 25.32 10.59 -14.97
C GLN A 30 25.94 9.18 -15.01
N GLN A 31 25.86 8.49 -16.15
CA GLN A 31 26.46 7.17 -16.32
C GLN A 31 28.00 7.24 -16.37
N ALA A 32 28.53 8.23 -17.05
CA ALA A 32 30.01 8.48 -17.10
C ALA A 32 30.58 8.74 -15.69
N GLN A 33 29.85 9.45 -14.83
CA GLN A 33 30.24 9.68 -13.44
C GLN A 33 30.25 8.41 -12.60
N THR A 34 29.19 7.60 -12.68
CA THR A 34 29.09 6.34 -11.94
C THR A 34 30.18 5.34 -12.34
N GLU A 35 30.42 5.16 -13.63
CA GLU A 35 31.47 4.26 -14.11
C GLU A 35 32.89 4.74 -13.68
N THR A 36 33.12 6.03 -13.70
CA THR A 36 34.39 6.60 -13.26
C THR A 36 34.60 6.44 -11.76
N MET A 37 33.55 6.61 -10.94
CA MET A 37 33.62 6.35 -9.49
C MET A 37 33.96 4.90 -9.19
N PHE A 38 33.32 3.95 -9.88
CA PHE A 38 33.65 2.53 -9.70
C PHE A 38 35.10 2.22 -10.09
N GLY A 39 35.60 2.79 -11.21
CA GLY A 39 36.98 2.61 -11.65
C GLY A 39 38.02 3.19 -10.69
N LEU A 40 37.67 4.26 -9.95
CA LEU A 40 38.55 4.88 -8.96
C LEU A 40 38.79 3.99 -7.72
N PHE A 41 37.77 3.20 -7.33
CA PHE A 41 37.87 2.28 -6.18
C PHE A 41 38.70 1.03 -6.44
N VAL A 42 38.94 0.65 -7.72
CA VAL A 42 39.72 -0.54 -8.08
C VAL A 42 41.02 -0.08 -8.79
N PRO A 43 42.10 0.25 -8.02
CA PRO A 43 43.31 0.71 -8.59
C PRO A 43 43.95 -0.32 -9.55
N PHE A 44 44.45 0.15 -10.68
CA PHE A 44 45.09 -0.59 -11.78
C PHE A 44 44.19 -1.47 -12.66
N PHE A 45 43.23 -2.18 -12.10
CA PHE A 45 42.36 -3.12 -12.85
C PHE A 45 41.03 -2.49 -13.28
N GLY A 46 40.55 -1.44 -12.61
CA GLY A 46 39.25 -0.84 -12.86
C GLY A 46 39.06 -0.37 -14.30
N VAL A 47 40.08 0.28 -14.89
CA VAL A 47 40.03 0.76 -16.29
C VAL A 47 39.98 -0.41 -17.27
N PHE A 48 40.74 -1.49 -17.03
CA PHE A 48 40.74 -2.67 -17.91
C PHE A 48 39.44 -3.44 -17.84
N ILE A 49 38.82 -3.54 -16.65
CA ILE A 49 37.53 -4.18 -16.47
C ILE A 49 36.42 -3.37 -17.18
N LEU A 50 36.42 -2.05 -17.01
CA LEU A 50 35.43 -1.16 -17.66
C LEU A 50 35.57 -1.14 -19.19
N LEU A 51 36.79 -1.09 -19.69
CA LEU A 51 37.08 -1.19 -21.15
C LEU A 51 36.70 -2.57 -21.70
N GLY A 52 36.97 -3.64 -20.96
CA GLY A 52 36.59 -4.99 -21.34
C GLY A 52 35.07 -5.18 -21.38
N LEU A 53 34.34 -4.68 -20.37
CA LEU A 53 32.88 -4.69 -20.34
C LEU A 53 32.31 -3.85 -21.48
N HIS A 54 32.88 -2.67 -21.75
CA HIS A 54 32.41 -1.80 -22.83
C HIS A 54 32.63 -2.45 -24.21
N PHE A 55 33.75 -3.11 -24.42
CA PHE A 55 34.07 -3.82 -25.67
C PHE A 55 33.23 -5.09 -25.85
N LEU A 56 32.90 -5.82 -24.76
CA LEU A 56 32.00 -6.96 -24.75
C LEU A 56 30.54 -6.55 -24.98
N CYS A 57 30.14 -5.39 -24.49
CA CYS A 57 28.80 -4.83 -24.67
C CYS A 57 28.61 -4.12 -26.01
N TRP A 58 29.67 -3.62 -26.67
CA TRP A 58 29.58 -2.90 -27.95
C TRP A 58 28.99 -3.72 -29.09
N GLY A 59 29.06 -5.05 -29.01
CA GLY A 59 28.46 -5.95 -30.01
C GLY A 59 27.03 -6.42 -29.69
N LYS A 60 26.50 -6.15 -28.49
CA LYS A 60 25.20 -6.66 -28.03
C LYS A 60 24.16 -5.58 -27.73
N ASP A 61 24.48 -4.32 -27.87
CA ASP A 61 23.57 -3.24 -27.55
C ASP A 61 22.61 -2.91 -28.66
N LYS A 62 21.44 -3.55 -28.63
CA LYS A 62 20.20 -2.85 -29.04
C LYS A 62 18.92 -3.33 -28.33
N LYS A 63 18.99 -4.20 -27.31
CA LYS A 63 17.71 -4.80 -26.82
C LYS A 63 17.53 -5.02 -25.33
N ILE A 64 18.27 -4.46 -24.41
CA ILE A 64 17.96 -4.65 -22.98
C ILE A 64 18.27 -3.38 -22.18
N MET A 65 17.44 -2.37 -22.30
CA MET A 65 16.97 -1.48 -21.24
C MET A 65 15.87 -0.58 -21.83
N PRO A 66 14.65 -0.59 -21.31
CA PRO A 66 13.65 0.41 -21.71
C PRO A 66 14.10 1.75 -21.12
N ASP A 67 14.44 2.66 -22.02
CA ASP A 67 14.85 4.02 -21.75
C ASP A 67 13.69 4.77 -21.08
N THR A 68 13.73 4.95 -19.77
CA THR A 68 12.68 5.64 -19.00
C THR A 68 12.47 7.09 -19.46
N HIS A 69 13.43 7.67 -20.20
CA HIS A 69 13.29 9.00 -20.81
C HIS A 69 12.51 9.01 -22.12
N LYS A 70 12.43 7.90 -22.87
CA LYS A 70 11.59 7.81 -24.07
C LYS A 70 10.10 7.68 -23.75
N LEU A 71 9.74 7.20 -22.54
CA LEU A 71 8.36 7.10 -22.10
C LEU A 71 7.59 8.43 -22.04
N LYS A 72 8.28 9.58 -21.94
CA LYS A 72 7.65 10.92 -21.98
C LYS A 72 7.38 11.43 -23.41
N GLY A 73 8.14 10.97 -24.40
CA GLY A 73 7.98 11.36 -25.82
C GLY A 73 6.86 10.59 -26.51
N ASP A 74 6.82 9.29 -26.29
CA ASP A 74 5.88 8.39 -26.96
C ASP A 74 4.45 8.48 -26.40
N ALA A 75 4.27 8.96 -25.16
CA ALA A 75 2.96 9.18 -24.57
C ALA A 75 2.10 10.20 -25.37
N LYS A 76 2.72 11.17 -26.05
CA LYS A 76 2.00 12.14 -26.90
C LYS A 76 1.62 11.58 -28.26
N VAL A 77 2.38 10.66 -28.82
CA VAL A 77 2.10 10.03 -30.12
C VAL A 77 1.08 8.93 -29.95
N PHE A 78 1.16 8.14 -28.85
CA PHE A 78 0.17 7.12 -28.52
C PHE A 78 -1.21 7.68 -28.20
N SER A 79 -1.30 8.83 -27.51
CA SER A 79 -2.60 9.43 -27.17
C SER A 79 -3.38 9.92 -28.40
N LYS A 80 -2.72 10.15 -29.54
CA LYS A 80 -3.38 10.61 -30.77
C LYS A 80 -3.95 9.45 -31.59
N ASN A 81 -3.36 8.26 -31.54
CA ASN A 81 -3.85 7.09 -32.26
C ASN A 81 -4.90 6.26 -31.48
N MET A 82 -4.94 6.37 -30.14
CA MET A 82 -5.91 5.64 -29.31
C MET A 82 -7.31 6.25 -29.25
N ARG A 83 -7.51 7.44 -29.79
CA ARG A 83 -8.86 8.05 -29.84
C ARG A 83 -9.78 7.45 -30.92
N GLN A 84 -9.29 6.56 -31.74
CA GLN A 84 -10.08 5.98 -32.84
C GLN A 84 -10.52 4.52 -32.63
N ASP A 85 -9.90 3.75 -31.69
CA ASP A 85 -10.28 2.35 -31.44
C ASP A 85 -10.32 2.04 -29.93
N ALA A 86 -11.00 2.86 -29.12
CA ALA A 86 -11.17 2.59 -27.71
C ALA A 86 -12.31 1.61 -27.44
N GLU A 87 -12.16 0.36 -27.80
CA GLU A 87 -12.76 -0.71 -27.00
C GLU A 87 -12.02 -0.71 -25.65
N ILE A 88 -12.62 -0.05 -24.66
CA ILE A 88 -12.16 -0.11 -23.26
C ILE A 88 -12.42 -1.54 -22.79
N ILE A 89 -11.43 -2.41 -22.96
CA ILE A 89 -11.50 -3.76 -22.41
C ILE A 89 -11.44 -3.61 -20.88
N PRO A 90 -12.47 -4.05 -20.14
CA PRO A 90 -12.42 -4.04 -18.68
C PRO A 90 -11.16 -4.79 -18.21
N LEU A 91 -10.48 -4.28 -17.21
CA LEU A 91 -9.22 -4.87 -16.74
C LEU A 91 -9.39 -6.33 -16.29
N SER A 92 -10.57 -6.70 -15.74
CA SER A 92 -10.93 -8.09 -15.45
C SER A 92 -10.83 -9.00 -16.68
N ASP A 93 -11.21 -8.47 -17.83
CA ASP A 93 -11.26 -9.25 -19.08
C ASP A 93 -9.86 -9.39 -19.69
N THR A 94 -8.91 -8.50 -19.34
CA THR A 94 -7.52 -8.65 -19.79
C THR A 94 -6.85 -9.89 -19.20
N LEU A 95 -7.28 -10.34 -18.02
CA LEU A 95 -6.78 -11.58 -17.41
C LEU A 95 -7.32 -12.84 -18.07
N LEU A 96 -8.44 -12.73 -18.81
CA LEU A 96 -9.06 -13.85 -19.55
C LEU A 96 -8.45 -14.06 -20.95
N VAL A 97 -7.55 -13.19 -21.38
CA VAL A 97 -6.90 -13.30 -22.69
C VAL A 97 -5.96 -14.49 -22.71
N GLU A 98 -6.19 -15.46 -23.58
CA GLU A 98 -5.37 -16.67 -23.68
C GLU A 98 -3.95 -16.41 -24.23
N ASN A 99 -3.81 -15.42 -25.13
CA ASN A 99 -2.50 -15.09 -25.71
C ASN A 99 -1.64 -14.29 -24.69
N PRO A 100 -0.51 -14.85 -24.20
CA PRO A 100 0.31 -14.21 -23.20
C PRO A 100 0.85 -12.82 -23.62
N GLN A 101 1.22 -12.65 -24.90
CA GLN A 101 1.77 -11.37 -25.38
C GLN A 101 0.70 -10.27 -25.41
N GLN A 102 -0.53 -10.62 -25.80
CA GLN A 102 -1.65 -9.69 -25.76
C GLN A 102 -2.07 -9.37 -24.33
N LYS A 103 -2.13 -10.38 -23.45
CA LYS A 103 -2.40 -10.21 -22.01
C LYS A 103 -1.42 -9.23 -21.39
N ARG A 104 -0.11 -9.41 -21.56
CA ARG A 104 0.93 -8.51 -21.05
C ARG A 104 0.77 -7.09 -21.57
N ARG A 105 0.50 -6.94 -22.88
CA ARG A 105 0.29 -5.64 -23.49
C ARG A 105 -0.91 -4.93 -22.90
N PHE A 106 -2.07 -5.58 -22.83
CA PHE A 106 -3.29 -4.99 -22.26
C PHE A 106 -3.13 -4.66 -20.78
N PHE A 107 -2.53 -5.56 -20.01
CA PHE A 107 -2.26 -5.33 -18.58
C PHE A 107 -1.33 -4.14 -18.37
N THR A 108 -0.24 -4.05 -19.13
CA THR A 108 0.70 -2.92 -19.07
C THR A 108 0.05 -1.61 -19.50
N GLU A 109 -0.81 -1.64 -20.49
CA GLU A 109 -1.56 -0.47 -20.96
C GLU A 109 -2.55 0.02 -19.91
N ALA A 110 -3.28 -0.89 -19.26
CA ALA A 110 -4.18 -0.59 -18.16
C ALA A 110 -3.45 0.00 -16.94
N ILE A 111 -2.23 -0.47 -16.66
CA ILE A 111 -1.33 0.13 -15.67
C ILE A 111 -1.02 1.59 -16.01
N LYS A 112 -0.59 1.87 -17.25
CA LYS A 112 -0.22 3.21 -17.71
C LYS A 112 -1.37 4.19 -17.67
N GLN A 113 -2.59 3.72 -17.89
CA GLN A 113 -3.81 4.54 -17.86
C GLN A 113 -4.37 4.76 -16.46
N ASN A 114 -3.67 4.32 -15.42
CA ASN A 114 -4.10 4.41 -14.02
C ASN A 114 -5.47 3.73 -13.76
N MET A 115 -5.88 2.81 -14.64
CA MET A 115 -7.14 2.06 -14.52
C MET A 115 -7.07 0.98 -13.43
N LEU A 116 -5.91 0.78 -12.82
CA LEU A 116 -5.61 -0.23 -11.80
C LEU A 116 -6.01 0.17 -10.37
N GLN A 117 -6.96 1.07 -10.21
CA GLN A 117 -7.55 1.33 -8.89
C GLN A 117 -8.34 0.12 -8.35
N ASN A 118 -8.63 -0.87 -9.19
CA ASN A 118 -9.34 -2.07 -8.78
C ASN A 118 -8.38 -3.08 -8.12
N GLN A 119 -8.24 -2.95 -6.81
CA GLN A 119 -7.42 -3.81 -5.97
C GLN A 119 -7.72 -5.31 -6.15
N ARG A 120 -8.99 -5.68 -6.45
CA ARG A 120 -9.37 -7.08 -6.68
C ARG A 120 -8.68 -7.67 -7.90
N VAL A 121 -8.61 -6.90 -8.99
CA VAL A 121 -7.99 -7.35 -10.24
C VAL A 121 -6.47 -7.49 -10.06
N LEU A 122 -5.82 -6.56 -9.36
CA LEU A 122 -4.40 -6.70 -9.02
C LEU A 122 -4.15 -7.94 -8.15
N GLN A 123 -5.00 -8.21 -7.17
CA GLN A 123 -4.90 -9.41 -6.33
C GLN A 123 -5.10 -10.71 -7.11
N GLN A 124 -5.94 -10.72 -8.14
CA GLN A 124 -6.09 -11.85 -9.05
C GLN A 124 -4.85 -12.01 -9.94
N ALA A 125 -4.34 -10.90 -10.50
CA ALA A 125 -3.17 -10.89 -11.36
C ALA A 125 -1.88 -11.39 -10.67
N VAL A 126 -1.76 -11.28 -9.35
CA VAL A 126 -0.64 -11.86 -8.58
C VAL A 126 -0.53 -13.37 -8.75
N HIS A 127 -1.65 -14.05 -8.98
CA HIS A 127 -1.73 -15.50 -9.16
C HIS A 127 -1.87 -15.90 -10.63
N ASP A 128 -1.64 -14.98 -11.57
CA ASP A 128 -1.72 -15.27 -13.00
C ASP A 128 -0.61 -16.26 -13.41
N GLU A 129 -0.92 -17.15 -14.36
CA GLU A 129 0.03 -18.13 -14.91
C GLU A 129 1.20 -17.43 -15.63
N ASP A 130 0.95 -16.24 -16.19
CA ASP A 130 1.98 -15.42 -16.80
C ASP A 130 2.80 -14.69 -15.73
N ARG A 131 4.05 -15.13 -15.54
CA ARG A 131 4.97 -14.59 -14.54
C ARG A 131 5.22 -13.09 -14.68
N GLU A 132 5.14 -12.56 -15.89
CA GLU A 132 5.37 -11.13 -16.14
C GLU A 132 4.18 -10.30 -15.67
N VAL A 133 2.95 -10.76 -15.92
CA VAL A 133 1.72 -10.17 -15.38
C VAL A 133 1.72 -10.22 -13.85
N ALA A 134 2.04 -11.38 -13.27
CA ALA A 134 2.15 -11.55 -11.82
C ALA A 134 3.20 -10.61 -11.21
N TYR A 135 4.37 -10.49 -11.85
CA TYR A 135 5.43 -9.59 -11.39
C TYR A 135 4.99 -8.11 -11.41
N TYR A 136 4.33 -7.66 -12.48
CA TYR A 136 3.82 -6.28 -12.54
C TYR A 136 2.75 -6.03 -11.46
N ALA A 137 1.86 -6.98 -11.23
CA ALA A 137 0.83 -6.86 -10.19
C ALA A 137 1.45 -6.77 -8.79
N ILE A 138 2.43 -7.60 -8.47
CA ILE A 138 3.17 -7.57 -7.20
C ILE A 138 3.87 -6.21 -7.04
N SER A 139 4.60 -5.76 -8.06
CA SER A 139 5.31 -4.48 -8.02
C SER A 139 4.37 -3.32 -7.72
N MET A 140 3.20 -3.29 -8.36
CA MET A 140 2.21 -2.23 -8.12
C MET A 140 1.61 -2.29 -6.71
N LEU A 141 1.29 -3.48 -6.22
CA LEU A 141 0.78 -3.64 -4.86
C LEU A 141 1.82 -3.22 -3.82
N THR A 142 3.10 -3.55 -4.06
CA THR A 142 4.20 -3.11 -3.19
C THR A 142 4.36 -1.60 -3.19
N THR A 143 4.36 -0.96 -4.36
CA THR A 143 4.44 0.50 -4.47
C THR A 143 3.27 1.18 -3.75
N LYS A 144 2.04 0.67 -3.93
CA LYS A 144 0.87 1.20 -3.23
C LYS A 144 0.99 1.06 -1.71
N LEU A 145 1.53 -0.07 -1.24
CA LEU A 145 1.75 -0.30 0.19
C LEU A 145 2.79 0.69 0.76
N GLU A 146 3.90 0.90 0.06
CA GLU A 146 4.93 1.88 0.43
C GLU A 146 4.40 3.31 0.47
N GLU A 147 3.54 3.69 -0.48
CA GLU A 147 2.87 5.00 -0.47
C GLU A 147 1.93 5.16 0.73
N LEU A 148 1.19 4.11 1.09
CA LEU A 148 0.33 4.11 2.27
C LEU A 148 1.15 4.19 3.56
N GLU A 149 2.24 3.44 3.66
CA GLU A 149 3.15 3.50 4.83
C GLU A 149 3.74 4.89 5.02
N THR A 150 4.18 5.52 3.93
CA THR A 150 4.72 6.89 3.98
C THR A 150 3.66 7.88 4.46
N ARG A 151 2.43 7.78 3.94
CA ARG A 151 1.31 8.63 4.42
C ARG A 151 1.01 8.39 5.90
N LEU A 152 0.91 7.13 6.32
CA LEU A 152 0.66 6.78 7.71
C LEU A 152 1.75 7.30 8.66
N PHE A 153 3.00 7.31 8.21
CA PHE A 153 4.11 7.87 8.99
C PHE A 153 3.98 9.39 9.17
N ASP A 154 3.66 10.11 8.09
CA ASP A 154 3.48 11.56 8.12
C ASP A 154 2.26 11.96 8.98
N GLU A 155 1.15 11.22 8.86
CA GLU A 155 -0.07 11.45 9.65
C GLU A 155 0.13 11.11 11.12
N GLU A 156 0.85 10.06 11.47
CA GLU A 156 1.23 9.72 12.84
C GLU A 156 1.97 10.89 13.52
N LYS A 157 2.86 11.56 12.79
CA LYS A 157 3.56 12.75 13.26
C LYS A 157 2.59 13.91 13.46
N GLN A 158 1.70 14.15 12.50
CA GLN A 158 0.70 15.22 12.59
C GLN A 158 -0.26 15.01 13.77
N VAL A 159 -0.71 13.79 14.03
CA VAL A 159 -1.56 13.47 15.19
C VAL A 159 -0.93 13.88 16.51
N ARG A 160 0.41 13.83 16.63
CA ARG A 160 1.14 14.24 17.83
C ARG A 160 1.32 15.76 17.96
N GLU A 161 1.36 16.47 16.82
CA GLU A 161 1.70 17.90 16.78
C GLU A 161 0.45 18.80 16.75
N VAL A 162 -0.67 18.34 16.21
CA VAL A 162 -1.87 19.15 15.97
C VAL A 162 -2.85 19.06 17.14
N GLN A 163 -3.44 20.22 17.52
CA GLN A 163 -4.44 20.33 18.58
C GLN A 163 -5.71 21.04 18.08
N GLY A 164 -6.82 20.88 18.80
CA GLY A 164 -8.10 21.53 18.51
C GLY A 164 -8.85 20.89 17.33
N GLU A 165 -9.71 21.66 16.65
CA GLU A 165 -10.55 21.17 15.55
C GLU A 165 -9.77 20.52 14.39
N LYS A 166 -8.56 21.02 14.11
CA LYS A 166 -7.71 20.43 13.08
C LYS A 166 -7.24 19.01 13.44
N ALA A 167 -7.11 18.72 14.74
CA ALA A 167 -6.72 17.37 15.18
C ALA A 167 -7.78 16.33 14.83
N VAL A 168 -9.05 16.66 14.91
CA VAL A 168 -10.15 15.75 14.56
C VAL A 168 -10.09 15.36 13.08
N LYS A 169 -9.85 16.35 12.20
CA LYS A 169 -9.70 16.08 10.76
C LYS A 169 -8.53 15.14 10.48
N VAL A 170 -7.37 15.42 11.10
CA VAL A 170 -6.18 14.56 10.96
C VAL A 170 -6.43 13.15 11.48
N LEU A 171 -7.12 13.01 12.63
CA LEU A 171 -7.49 11.70 13.19
C LEU A 171 -8.41 10.90 12.25
N ARG A 172 -9.38 11.56 11.61
CA ARG A 172 -10.27 10.90 10.64
C ARG A 172 -9.51 10.44 9.39
N GLU A 173 -8.63 11.30 8.84
CA GLU A 173 -7.80 10.97 7.68
C GLU A 173 -6.87 9.81 8.01
N TYR A 174 -6.21 9.85 9.16
CA TYR A 174 -5.34 8.78 9.65
C TYR A 174 -6.11 7.47 9.87
N ALA A 175 -7.30 7.51 10.48
CA ALA A 175 -8.14 6.32 10.64
C ALA A 175 -8.55 5.72 9.28
N ALA A 176 -8.91 6.55 8.29
CA ALA A 176 -9.27 6.09 6.96
C ALA A 176 -8.09 5.39 6.26
N ASN A 177 -6.88 5.96 6.33
CA ASN A 177 -5.69 5.40 5.74
C ASN A 177 -5.21 4.13 6.48
N LEU A 178 -5.34 4.06 7.82
CA LEU A 178 -5.10 2.83 8.58
C LEU A 178 -6.06 1.71 8.16
N ARG A 179 -7.35 2.01 7.98
CA ARG A 179 -8.34 1.04 7.48
C ARG A 179 -7.97 0.54 6.09
N GLU A 180 -7.59 1.45 5.16
CA GLU A 180 -7.13 1.08 3.83
C GLU A 180 -5.89 0.19 3.87
N TYR A 181 -4.93 0.50 4.74
CA TYR A 181 -3.72 -0.29 4.94
C TYR A 181 -4.05 -1.69 5.46
N ILE A 182 -4.82 -1.81 6.54
CA ILE A 182 -5.22 -3.09 7.17
C ILE A 182 -5.97 -3.99 6.17
N ALA A 183 -6.74 -3.40 5.25
CA ALA A 183 -7.46 -4.14 4.22
C ALA A 183 -6.56 -4.77 3.15
N GLN A 184 -5.26 -4.41 3.09
CA GLN A 184 -4.32 -5.02 2.15
C GLN A 184 -4.04 -6.48 2.51
N LYS A 185 -4.05 -7.38 1.51
CA LYS A 185 -3.84 -8.84 1.76
C LYS A 185 -2.38 -9.23 1.99
N PHE A 186 -1.43 -8.43 1.49
CA PHE A 186 -0.01 -8.77 1.45
C PHE A 186 0.81 -8.15 2.60
N ILE A 187 0.14 -7.84 3.71
CA ILE A 187 0.81 -7.35 4.92
C ILE A 187 1.13 -8.55 5.80
N ASP A 188 2.33 -8.55 6.39
CA ASP A 188 2.68 -9.57 7.36
C ASP A 188 1.78 -9.50 8.61
N PRO A 189 1.51 -10.63 9.28
CA PRO A 189 0.57 -10.69 10.40
C PRO A 189 0.97 -9.79 11.59
N MET A 190 2.26 -9.61 11.85
CA MET A 190 2.75 -8.78 12.96
C MET A 190 2.48 -7.32 12.71
N THR A 191 2.86 -6.82 11.54
CA THR A 191 2.59 -5.43 11.12
C THR A 191 1.09 -5.15 11.06
N ARG A 192 0.30 -6.07 10.50
CA ARG A 192 -1.16 -5.97 10.49
C ARG A 192 -1.70 -5.78 11.91
N ARG A 193 -1.32 -6.65 12.85
CA ARG A 193 -1.77 -6.58 14.24
C ARG A 193 -1.39 -5.25 14.92
N GLN A 194 -0.19 -4.74 14.66
CA GLN A 194 0.23 -3.43 15.18
C GLN A 194 -0.65 -2.29 14.63
N LYS A 195 -0.97 -2.30 13.34
CA LYS A 195 -1.85 -1.30 12.72
C LYS A 195 -3.29 -1.41 13.19
N GLU A 196 -3.77 -2.63 13.42
CA GLU A 196 -5.09 -2.90 14.00
C GLU A 196 -5.22 -2.35 15.42
N LEU A 197 -4.21 -2.55 16.27
CA LEU A 197 -4.14 -1.95 17.61
C LEU A 197 -4.16 -0.42 17.51
N ARG A 198 -3.34 0.14 16.63
CA ARG A 198 -3.29 1.59 16.43
C ARG A 198 -4.63 2.15 15.94
N TYR A 199 -5.30 1.45 15.04
CA TYR A 199 -6.63 1.83 14.57
C TYR A 199 -7.65 1.89 15.71
N ALA A 200 -7.67 0.88 16.59
CA ALA A 200 -8.54 0.88 17.78
C ALA A 200 -8.26 2.05 18.73
N GLU A 201 -6.98 2.42 18.92
CA GLU A 201 -6.59 3.60 19.72
C GLU A 201 -7.09 4.91 19.09
N ILE A 202 -6.93 5.07 17.77
CA ILE A 202 -7.40 6.26 17.06
C ILE A 202 -8.91 6.38 17.10
N GLN A 203 -9.66 5.27 16.95
CA GLN A 203 -11.10 5.28 17.14
C GLN A 203 -11.49 5.70 18.56
N GLY A 204 -10.73 5.28 19.59
CA GLY A 204 -10.91 5.75 20.96
C GLY A 204 -10.66 7.25 21.15
N MET A 205 -9.71 7.84 20.41
CA MET A 205 -9.49 9.29 20.38
C MET A 205 -10.65 10.02 19.69
N LEU A 206 -11.14 9.47 18.58
CA LEU A 206 -12.28 10.03 17.85
C LEU A 206 -13.57 9.98 18.67
N ILE A 207 -13.84 8.92 19.43
CA ILE A 207 -14.97 8.85 20.37
C ILE A 207 -14.93 10.01 21.39
N LYS A 208 -13.75 10.35 21.90
CA LYS A 208 -13.59 11.47 22.84
C LYS A 208 -13.78 12.82 22.18
N ALA A 209 -13.36 12.97 20.94
CA ALA A 209 -13.48 14.21 20.18
C ALA A 209 -14.88 14.43 19.60
N GLU A 210 -15.54 13.34 19.20
CA GLU A 210 -16.85 13.34 18.51
C GLU A 210 -17.78 12.29 19.12
N PRO A 211 -18.22 12.47 20.39
CA PRO A 211 -19.00 11.47 21.10
C PRO A 211 -20.38 11.20 20.49
N GLU A 212 -20.86 12.07 19.60
CA GLU A 212 -22.15 11.92 18.90
C GLU A 212 -22.04 11.05 17.63
N GLU A 213 -20.83 10.64 17.23
CA GLU A 213 -20.64 9.84 16.01
C GLU A 213 -20.62 8.36 16.35
N ALA A 214 -21.74 7.67 16.15
CA ALA A 214 -21.96 6.27 16.48
C ALA A 214 -20.99 5.31 15.77
N GLU A 215 -20.51 5.70 14.57
CA GLU A 215 -19.62 4.88 13.76
C GLU A 215 -18.28 4.62 14.46
N HIS A 216 -17.75 5.59 15.22
CA HIS A 216 -16.48 5.42 15.95
C HIS A 216 -16.57 4.34 17.03
N TYR A 217 -17.70 4.26 17.73
CA TYR A 217 -17.95 3.21 18.73
C TYR A 217 -18.00 1.85 18.05
N ARG A 218 -18.78 1.74 16.97
CA ARG A 218 -18.94 0.50 16.22
C ARG A 218 -17.61 -0.02 15.69
N GLU A 219 -16.84 0.84 15.02
CA GLU A 219 -15.52 0.49 14.46
C GLU A 219 -14.54 0.04 15.55
N LYS A 220 -14.48 0.77 16.68
CA LYS A 220 -13.62 0.40 17.80
C LYS A 220 -14.00 -0.95 18.39
N ILE A 221 -15.28 -1.18 18.66
CA ILE A 221 -15.77 -2.45 19.23
C ILE A 221 -15.45 -3.61 18.29
N CYS A 222 -15.73 -3.46 16.99
CA CYS A 222 -15.44 -4.50 16.01
C CYS A 222 -13.93 -4.82 15.95
N GLN A 223 -13.09 -3.79 16.03
CA GLN A 223 -11.65 -3.96 16.02
C GLN A 223 -11.15 -4.65 17.29
N ASP A 224 -11.61 -4.22 18.47
CA ASP A 224 -11.23 -4.81 19.76
C ASP A 224 -11.68 -6.29 19.84
N ILE A 225 -12.87 -6.64 19.32
CA ILE A 225 -13.32 -8.03 19.21
C ILE A 225 -12.37 -8.84 18.32
N GLY A 226 -12.00 -8.32 17.15
CA GLY A 226 -11.05 -8.98 16.23
C GLY A 226 -9.68 -9.22 16.86
N LEU A 227 -9.22 -8.30 17.69
CA LEU A 227 -7.99 -8.38 18.46
C LEU A 227 -8.09 -9.26 19.74
N GLN A 228 -9.29 -9.77 20.05
CA GLN A 228 -9.62 -10.49 21.28
C GLN A 228 -9.45 -9.64 22.55
N ASN A 229 -9.49 -8.31 22.41
CA ASN A 229 -9.45 -7.37 23.54
C ASN A 229 -10.86 -7.12 24.07
N TYR A 230 -11.47 -8.17 24.59
CA TYR A 230 -12.89 -8.17 25.01
C TYR A 230 -13.16 -7.16 26.14
N ALA A 231 -12.20 -6.90 27.02
CA ALA A 231 -12.35 -5.93 28.09
C ALA A 231 -12.56 -4.51 27.52
N ALA A 232 -11.71 -4.08 26.60
CA ALA A 232 -11.84 -2.77 25.95
C ALA A 232 -13.10 -2.67 25.09
N ALA A 233 -13.48 -3.76 24.40
CA ALA A 233 -14.74 -3.83 23.67
C ALA A 233 -15.94 -3.66 24.59
N GLN A 234 -15.94 -4.30 25.78
CA GLN A 234 -17.02 -4.20 26.76
C GLN A 234 -17.12 -2.78 27.36
N GLU A 235 -16.02 -2.13 27.68
CA GLU A 235 -15.98 -0.74 28.13
C GLU A 235 -16.57 0.19 27.04
N THR A 236 -16.16 0.01 25.80
CA THR A 236 -16.68 0.81 24.68
C THR A 236 -18.17 0.56 24.44
N CYS A 237 -18.65 -0.69 24.56
CA CYS A 237 -20.08 -1.00 24.49
C CYS A 237 -20.88 -0.29 25.59
N ALA A 238 -20.35 -0.22 26.82
CA ALA A 238 -21.01 0.47 27.91
C ALA A 238 -21.15 1.98 27.63
N LEU A 239 -20.07 2.62 27.18
CA LEU A 239 -20.10 4.02 26.75
C LEU A 239 -21.06 4.25 25.57
N PHE A 240 -21.16 3.30 24.65
CA PHE A 240 -22.05 3.39 23.51
C PHE A 240 -23.54 3.34 23.92
N VAL A 241 -23.91 2.43 24.82
CA VAL A 241 -25.28 2.40 25.39
C VAL A 241 -25.59 3.67 26.17
N GLU A 242 -24.65 4.17 26.99
CA GLU A 242 -24.84 5.40 27.75
C GLU A 242 -25.13 6.60 26.83
N ARG A 243 -24.41 6.67 25.70
CA ARG A 243 -24.58 7.80 24.75
C ARG A 243 -25.80 7.66 23.85
N PHE A 244 -26.13 6.44 23.45
CA PHE A 244 -27.23 6.14 22.53
C PHE A 244 -28.21 5.10 23.10
N PRO A 245 -28.89 5.39 24.23
CA PRO A 245 -29.69 4.40 24.95
C PRO A 245 -30.90 3.92 24.16
N GLU A 246 -31.44 4.75 23.25
CA GLU A 246 -32.62 4.45 22.43
C GLU A 246 -32.25 3.94 21.03
N ALA A 247 -30.96 3.73 20.71
CA ALA A 247 -30.52 3.19 19.44
C ALA A 247 -30.34 1.66 19.52
N GLU A 248 -30.62 0.94 18.44
CA GLU A 248 -30.41 -0.53 18.39
C GLU A 248 -28.93 -0.92 18.32
N GLN A 249 -28.10 -0.07 17.69
CA GLN A 249 -26.70 -0.37 17.39
C GLN A 249 -25.84 -0.75 18.61
N PRO A 250 -25.91 -0.06 19.76
CA PRO A 250 -25.19 -0.46 20.97
C PRO A 250 -25.49 -1.89 21.41
N TYR A 251 -26.76 -2.29 21.35
CA TYR A 251 -27.21 -3.62 21.74
C TYR A 251 -26.73 -4.69 20.76
N LEU A 252 -26.76 -4.38 19.46
CA LEU A 252 -26.19 -5.26 18.43
C LEU A 252 -24.70 -5.49 18.62
N MET A 253 -23.96 -4.45 19.04
CA MET A 253 -22.53 -4.57 19.35
C MET A 253 -22.28 -5.43 20.59
N TYR A 254 -23.12 -5.33 21.64
CA TYR A 254 -23.05 -6.24 22.78
C TYR A 254 -23.34 -7.69 22.41
N ILE A 255 -24.36 -7.93 21.58
CA ILE A 255 -24.68 -9.28 21.10
C ILE A 255 -23.46 -9.87 20.35
N ARG A 256 -22.85 -9.10 19.47
CA ARG A 256 -21.63 -9.50 18.74
C ARG A 256 -20.46 -9.78 19.68
N LEU A 257 -20.27 -8.96 20.71
CA LEU A 257 -19.22 -9.14 21.72
C LEU A 257 -19.43 -10.44 22.50
N TYR A 258 -20.66 -10.68 23.04
CA TYR A 258 -20.95 -11.88 23.82
C TYR A 258 -20.96 -13.15 22.98
N GLN A 259 -21.31 -13.05 21.70
CA GLN A 259 -21.12 -14.14 20.74
C GLN A 259 -19.63 -14.51 20.61
N ALA A 260 -18.75 -13.51 20.46
CA ALA A 260 -17.30 -13.73 20.34
C ALA A 260 -16.68 -14.27 21.65
N MET A 261 -17.24 -13.90 22.80
CA MET A 261 -16.83 -14.39 24.11
C MET A 261 -17.42 -15.77 24.45
N HIS A 262 -18.34 -16.30 23.64
CA HIS A 262 -19.11 -17.52 23.93
C HIS A 262 -19.92 -17.47 25.26
N GLU A 263 -20.54 -16.31 25.54
CA GLU A 263 -21.36 -16.06 26.72
C GLU A 263 -22.86 -16.00 26.38
N PRO A 264 -23.54 -17.14 26.22
CA PRO A 264 -24.93 -17.20 25.73
C PRO A 264 -25.94 -16.55 26.69
N GLU A 265 -25.72 -16.63 28.00
CA GLU A 265 -26.63 -16.01 28.98
C GLU A 265 -26.64 -14.50 28.90
N LYS A 266 -25.45 -13.89 28.78
CA LYS A 266 -25.35 -12.44 28.62
C LYS A 266 -25.86 -11.97 27.25
N LEU A 267 -25.61 -12.77 26.21
CA LEU A 267 -26.13 -12.54 24.87
C LEU A 267 -27.66 -12.51 24.88
N GLN A 268 -28.31 -13.53 25.46
CA GLN A 268 -29.75 -13.60 25.53
C GLN A 268 -30.36 -12.42 26.27
N LYS A 269 -29.77 -12.02 27.40
CA LYS A 269 -30.19 -10.82 28.13
C LYS A 269 -30.16 -9.57 27.25
N LYS A 270 -29.12 -9.40 26.40
CA LYS A 270 -29.03 -8.23 25.49
C LYS A 270 -30.06 -8.28 24.36
N ILE A 271 -30.43 -9.46 23.91
CA ILE A 271 -31.54 -9.63 22.95
C ILE A 271 -32.89 -9.20 23.59
N GLU A 272 -33.15 -9.56 24.83
CA GLU A 272 -34.34 -9.12 25.52
C GLU A 272 -34.37 -7.60 25.73
N GLU A 273 -33.25 -7.01 26.11
CA GLU A 273 -33.12 -5.55 26.22
C GLU A 273 -33.37 -4.86 24.84
N LEU A 274 -32.85 -5.41 23.74
CA LEU A 274 -33.09 -4.91 22.40
C LEU A 274 -34.55 -5.00 21.98
N LYS A 275 -35.24 -6.12 22.30
CA LYS A 275 -36.69 -6.30 22.05
C LYS A 275 -37.55 -5.32 22.82
N ALA A 276 -37.10 -4.91 24.00
CA ALA A 276 -37.82 -3.97 24.86
C ALA A 276 -37.70 -2.50 24.46
N LEU A 277 -36.81 -2.18 23.50
CA LEU A 277 -36.63 -0.79 23.04
C LEU A 277 -37.91 -0.26 22.38
N PRO A 278 -38.29 1.00 22.66
CA PRO A 278 -39.49 1.64 22.11
C PRO A 278 -39.24 2.17 20.68
N ILE A 279 -38.50 1.44 19.84
CA ILE A 279 -38.13 1.85 18.49
C ILE A 279 -38.53 0.81 17.45
N LYS A 280 -38.60 1.24 16.20
CA LYS A 280 -38.77 0.33 15.08
C LYS A 280 -37.39 -0.25 14.71
N LEU A 281 -37.21 -1.53 14.97
CA LEU A 281 -35.98 -2.26 14.68
C LEU A 281 -35.72 -2.36 13.17
N THR A 282 -34.45 -2.35 12.78
CA THR A 282 -34.03 -2.64 11.41
C THR A 282 -34.21 -4.12 11.06
N ILE A 283 -34.12 -4.42 9.75
CA ILE A 283 -34.18 -5.81 9.25
C ILE A 283 -33.03 -6.61 9.86
N GLU A 284 -31.83 -6.02 9.94
CA GLU A 284 -30.64 -6.66 10.54
C GLU A 284 -30.89 -7.07 12.00
N ALA A 285 -31.42 -6.17 12.80
CA ALA A 285 -31.75 -6.44 14.21
C ALA A 285 -32.81 -7.58 14.35
N ILE A 286 -33.83 -7.56 13.48
CA ILE A 286 -34.86 -8.60 13.47
C ILE A 286 -34.29 -9.97 13.06
N GLU A 287 -33.37 -10.01 12.08
CA GLU A 287 -32.71 -11.25 11.65
C GLU A 287 -31.83 -11.83 12.76
N ILE A 288 -31.10 -10.99 13.47
CA ILE A 288 -30.26 -11.40 14.61
C ILE A 288 -31.14 -11.94 15.72
N ILE A 289 -32.25 -11.28 16.07
CA ILE A 289 -33.19 -11.75 17.08
C ILE A 289 -33.75 -13.14 16.71
N ARG A 290 -34.21 -13.31 15.46
CA ARG A 290 -34.77 -14.59 14.98
C ARG A 290 -33.73 -15.72 14.93
N PHE A 291 -32.49 -15.40 14.76
CA PHE A 291 -31.43 -16.42 14.73
C PHE A 291 -31.14 -16.99 16.12
N TRP A 292 -31.31 -16.18 17.15
CA TRP A 292 -30.97 -16.55 18.53
C TRP A 292 -32.20 -16.91 19.40
N ASP A 293 -33.45 -16.68 18.93
CA ASP A 293 -34.71 -17.16 19.55
C ASP A 293 -34.95 -18.65 19.23
#